data_e565b79d6e2b2e39b0873142d81b495e
#
_entry.id   e565b79d6e2b2e39b0873142d81b495e
#
_cell.length_a   1.000
_cell.length_b   1.000
_cell.length_c   1.000
_cell.angle_alpha   90.00
_cell.angle_beta   90.00
_cell.angle_gamma   90.00
#
_symmetry.space_group_name_H-M   'P 1'
#
loop_
_entity.id
_entity.type
_entity.pdbx_description
1 polymer ?
#
loop_
_entity_poly.entity_id
_entity_poly.type
_entity_poly.pdbx_seq_one_letter_code
_entity_poly.pdbx_strand_id
1 'polypeptide(L)'
;ESADYLYDPKPSGTRWMHSHFGLQEQNLLAAPLIIRDKAAMQEDAQEVVLLLEDFSWTSPEEIFANLRKPKKMMSMGSSSDKEVGPDLNDVEFDAFLANDRTLDDPEVVAVEKGGRVRLRIINASASSNYTIDLGALEGTLIAVDGNPIEPLSGKTFPLAIAQRADIMVTLPSDGSAAAVLAHCEGRKMRSGIILAPKGATVAKIATMTDSEGPEIGLAQELQLRAAAPLAAKKTQRRIPVHLTGSMSSYIWNMPIEGQGGMPAVVSAQQR
;
A
#
# COMPACT_ATOMS: atom_id res chain seq x y z
N GLU A 1 32.94 -6.57 3.43
CA GLU A 1 32.93 -5.93 2.11
C GLU A 1 31.90 -4.81 2.12
N SER A 2 32.21 -3.66 1.52
CA SER A 2 31.28 -2.55 1.32
C SER A 2 31.08 -2.32 -0.16
N ALA A 3 29.87 -1.90 -0.56
CA ALA A 3 29.56 -1.47 -1.93
C ALA A 3 28.98 -0.06 -1.88
N ASP A 4 29.54 0.83 -2.68
CA ASP A 4 29.09 2.21 -2.79
C ASP A 4 28.20 2.37 -4.04
N TYR A 5 27.04 2.97 -3.84
CA TYR A 5 26.09 3.27 -4.91
C TYR A 5 25.93 4.79 -5.01
N LEU A 6 26.21 5.33 -6.19
CA LEU A 6 26.03 6.75 -6.49
C LEU A 6 25.00 6.92 -7.60
N TYR A 7 23.90 7.60 -7.31
CA TYR A 7 22.86 7.90 -8.31
C TYR A 7 22.19 9.24 -8.00
N ASP A 8 21.56 9.84 -9.01
CA ASP A 8 20.78 11.06 -8.86
C ASP A 8 19.33 10.68 -8.57
N PRO A 9 18.83 10.85 -7.31
CA PRO A 9 17.50 10.38 -6.93
C PRO A 9 16.42 11.28 -7.53
N LYS A 10 15.86 10.88 -8.63
CA LYS A 10 14.76 11.56 -9.34
C LYS A 10 13.71 10.56 -9.83
N PRO A 11 12.43 10.98 -9.94
CA PRO A 11 11.82 12.23 -9.46
C PRO A 11 11.61 12.25 -7.94
N SER A 12 11.35 13.45 -7.37
CA SER A 12 10.94 13.62 -5.97
C SER A 12 9.63 12.91 -5.67
N GLY A 13 9.35 12.69 -4.38
CA GLY A 13 8.13 12.08 -3.90
C GLY A 13 8.37 10.91 -2.95
N THR A 14 7.28 10.30 -2.52
CA THR A 14 7.28 9.12 -1.66
C THR A 14 7.55 7.88 -2.51
N ARG A 15 8.71 7.28 -2.30
CA ARG A 15 9.19 6.06 -2.92
C ARG A 15 9.52 5.05 -1.82
N TRP A 16 9.84 3.82 -2.22
CA TRP A 16 10.32 2.78 -1.32
C TRP A 16 11.31 1.87 -2.03
N MET A 17 12.09 1.17 -1.25
CA MET A 17 13.05 0.16 -1.70
C MET A 17 12.57 -1.19 -1.20
N HIS A 18 12.69 -2.22 -2.00
CA HIS A 18 12.46 -3.60 -1.57
C HIS A 18 13.30 -4.57 -2.37
N SER A 19 13.47 -5.78 -1.88
CA SER A 19 14.23 -6.81 -2.57
C SER A 19 13.44 -7.37 -3.75
N HIS A 20 14.12 -7.64 -4.84
CA HIS A 20 13.62 -8.43 -5.98
C HIS A 20 14.30 -9.81 -6.05
N PHE A 21 15.00 -10.21 -4.98
CA PHE A 21 15.71 -11.49 -4.94
C PHE A 21 15.02 -12.47 -4.01
N GLY A 22 14.65 -13.63 -4.56
CA GLY A 22 13.97 -14.68 -3.80
C GLY A 22 12.67 -14.19 -3.19
N LEU A 23 12.46 -14.50 -1.92
CA LEU A 23 11.31 -14.08 -1.11
C LEU A 23 11.72 -13.12 0.03
N GLN A 24 12.75 -12.30 -0.21
CA GLN A 24 13.30 -11.40 0.83
C GLN A 24 12.34 -10.24 1.15
N GLU A 25 11.56 -9.77 0.18
CA GLU A 25 10.53 -8.76 0.39
C GLU A 25 9.49 -9.27 1.40
N GLN A 26 9.05 -10.53 1.26
CA GLN A 26 8.13 -11.19 2.18
C GLN A 26 8.73 -11.43 3.57
N ASN A 27 10.04 -11.29 3.72
CA ASN A 27 10.78 -11.26 4.98
C ASN A 27 11.09 -9.82 5.45
N LEU A 28 10.25 -8.86 5.11
CA LEU A 28 10.34 -7.44 5.50
C LEU A 28 11.60 -6.73 4.99
N LEU A 29 12.22 -7.20 3.89
CA LEU A 29 13.33 -6.47 3.28
C LEU A 29 12.80 -5.34 2.39
N ALA A 30 12.22 -4.35 3.03
CA ALA A 30 11.67 -3.14 2.45
C ALA A 30 12.04 -1.93 3.31
N ALA A 31 12.05 -0.74 2.72
CA ALA A 31 12.28 0.50 3.46
C ALA A 31 11.72 1.72 2.70
N PRO A 32 11.28 2.77 3.40
CA PRO A 32 10.90 4.03 2.78
C PRO A 32 12.09 4.71 2.08
N LEU A 33 11.83 5.32 0.93
CA LEU A 33 12.78 6.18 0.23
C LEU A 33 12.09 7.52 -0.10
N ILE A 34 12.28 8.51 0.74
CA ILE A 34 11.66 9.82 0.58
C ILE A 34 12.62 10.77 -0.13
N ILE A 35 12.28 11.15 -1.37
CA ILE A 35 13.06 12.08 -2.17
C ILE A 35 12.40 13.45 -2.11
N ARG A 36 13.05 14.41 -1.45
CA ARG A 36 12.52 15.77 -1.25
C ARG A 36 13.08 16.71 -2.29
N ASP A 37 12.22 17.51 -2.90
CA ASP A 37 12.62 18.68 -3.67
C ASP A 37 12.66 19.94 -2.78
N LYS A 38 13.06 21.06 -3.36
CA LYS A 38 13.17 22.33 -2.62
C LYS A 38 11.82 22.82 -2.10
N ALA A 39 10.71 22.57 -2.82
CA ALA A 39 9.39 22.98 -2.40
C ALA A 39 8.92 22.17 -1.20
N ALA A 40 9.10 20.85 -1.24
CA ALA A 40 8.77 19.95 -0.12
C ALA A 40 9.55 20.29 1.15
N MET A 41 10.81 20.74 1.02
CA MET A 41 11.64 21.15 2.18
C MET A 41 11.20 22.51 2.79
N GLN A 42 10.42 23.30 2.08
CA GLN A 42 9.90 24.60 2.54
C GLN A 42 8.43 24.51 3.00
N GLU A 43 7.81 23.36 2.86
CA GLU A 43 6.42 23.15 3.28
C GLU A 43 6.34 23.21 4.81
N ASP A 44 5.45 24.08 5.32
CA ASP A 44 5.17 24.16 6.76
C ASP A 44 4.24 22.99 7.19
N ALA A 45 4.83 21.79 7.23
CA ALA A 45 4.18 20.58 7.68
C ALA A 45 5.22 19.58 8.19
N GLN A 46 4.90 18.89 9.28
CA GLN A 46 5.71 17.78 9.75
C GLN A 46 5.52 16.57 8.84
N GLU A 47 6.61 15.97 8.34
CA GLU A 47 6.52 14.72 7.60
C GLU A 47 6.49 13.52 8.56
N VAL A 48 5.53 12.63 8.35
CA VAL A 48 5.40 11.36 9.09
C VAL A 48 5.32 10.24 8.07
N VAL A 49 6.26 9.31 8.13
CA VAL A 49 6.30 8.14 7.25
C VAL A 49 5.59 6.98 7.94
N LEU A 50 4.72 6.29 7.20
CA LEU A 50 4.02 5.09 7.63
C LEU A 50 4.27 3.99 6.61
N LEU A 51 5.07 3.00 6.98
CA LEU A 51 5.30 1.77 6.23
C LEU A 51 4.38 0.68 6.76
N LEU A 52 3.54 0.13 5.89
CA LEU A 52 2.62 -0.96 6.22
C LEU A 52 3.16 -2.27 5.64
N GLU A 53 3.14 -3.32 6.45
CA GLU A 53 3.63 -4.65 6.08
C GLU A 53 2.72 -5.73 6.65
N ASP A 54 2.64 -6.85 5.97
CA ASP A 54 2.05 -8.09 6.49
C ASP A 54 3.16 -9.03 6.95
N PHE A 55 2.91 -9.77 8.02
CA PHE A 55 3.92 -10.60 8.67
C PHE A 55 3.37 -11.99 8.99
N SER A 56 4.19 -13.02 8.79
CA SER A 56 3.91 -14.37 9.24
C SER A 56 5.12 -15.03 9.91
N TRP A 57 4.86 -15.86 10.92
CA TRP A 57 5.85 -16.75 11.51
C TRP A 57 6.17 -17.95 10.60
N THR A 58 5.27 -18.27 9.67
CA THR A 58 5.50 -19.27 8.63
C THR A 58 6.43 -18.69 7.57
N SER A 59 7.46 -19.42 7.17
CA SER A 59 8.42 -18.91 6.18
C SER A 59 7.75 -18.63 4.84
N PRO A 60 8.18 -17.60 4.10
CA PRO A 60 7.65 -17.31 2.77
C PRO A 60 7.76 -18.47 1.79
N GLU A 61 8.80 -19.30 1.90
CA GLU A 61 9.00 -20.51 1.11
C GLU A 61 7.91 -21.55 1.37
N GLU A 62 7.52 -21.71 2.62
CA GLU A 62 6.45 -22.63 3.00
C GLU A 62 5.09 -22.11 2.57
N ILE A 63 4.82 -20.83 2.76
CA ILE A 63 3.61 -20.15 2.27
C ILE A 63 3.49 -20.35 0.76
N PHE A 64 4.54 -20.03 0.02
CA PHE A 64 4.57 -20.18 -1.43
C PHE A 64 4.36 -21.62 -1.89
N ALA A 65 4.99 -22.60 -1.20
CA ALA A 65 4.79 -24.00 -1.47
C ALA A 65 3.32 -24.43 -1.22
N ASN A 66 2.69 -23.88 -0.16
CA ASN A 66 1.29 -24.17 0.17
C ASN A 66 0.32 -23.59 -0.88
N LEU A 67 0.55 -22.36 -1.37
CA LEU A 67 -0.24 -21.74 -2.44
C LEU A 67 -0.24 -22.58 -3.72
N ARG A 68 0.86 -23.29 -4.00
CA ARG A 68 1.01 -24.13 -5.20
C ARG A 68 0.57 -25.59 -5.02
N LYS A 69 0.17 -25.98 -3.82
CA LYS A 69 -0.39 -27.32 -3.61
C LYS A 69 -1.74 -27.43 -4.32
N PRO A 70 -2.02 -28.55 -5.01
CA PRO A 70 -3.34 -28.78 -5.57
C PRO A 70 -4.40 -28.67 -4.45
N LYS A 71 -5.26 -27.66 -4.52
CA LYS A 71 -6.42 -27.59 -3.62
C LYS A 71 -7.23 -28.85 -3.89
N LYS A 72 -7.38 -29.75 -2.89
CA LYS A 72 -8.30 -30.89 -3.01
C LYS A 72 -9.66 -30.27 -3.36
N MET A 73 -10.19 -30.59 -4.55
CA MET A 73 -11.59 -30.31 -4.86
C MET A 73 -12.41 -30.94 -3.74
N MET A 74 -12.95 -30.15 -2.83
CA MET A 74 -14.01 -30.61 -1.96
C MET A 74 -15.12 -31.04 -2.90
N SER A 75 -15.48 -32.34 -2.81
CA SER A 75 -16.57 -32.93 -3.58
C SER A 75 -17.79 -32.02 -3.49
N MET A 76 -18.32 -31.65 -4.64
CA MET A 76 -19.65 -31.01 -4.76
C MET A 76 -20.69 -31.92 -4.11
N GLY A 77 -20.96 -31.65 -2.84
CA GLY A 77 -21.97 -32.36 -2.04
C GLY A 77 -22.53 -31.40 -1.01
N SER A 78 -23.73 -30.96 -1.31
CA SER A 78 -24.67 -30.14 -0.55
C SER A 78 -24.57 -28.61 -0.76
N SER A 79 -25.56 -28.17 -1.53
CA SER A 79 -26.06 -26.80 -1.60
C SER A 79 -26.39 -26.25 -0.22
N SER A 80 -25.58 -25.32 0.24
CA SER A 80 -26.06 -24.23 1.06
C SER A 80 -25.75 -22.95 0.27
N ASP A 81 -26.81 -22.25 -0.14
CA ASP A 81 -26.77 -20.92 -0.75
C ASP A 81 -26.25 -19.89 0.26
N LYS A 82 -24.98 -20.04 0.68
CA LYS A 82 -24.23 -18.93 1.25
C LYS A 82 -23.60 -18.23 0.06
N GLU A 83 -23.99 -17.01 -0.20
CA GLU A 83 -23.22 -16.11 -1.05
C GLU A 83 -21.77 -16.20 -0.56
N VAL A 84 -20.95 -16.90 -1.33
CA VAL A 84 -19.50 -16.90 -1.10
C VAL A 84 -19.04 -15.52 -1.57
N GLY A 85 -18.73 -14.64 -0.62
CA GLY A 85 -18.16 -13.33 -0.94
C GLY A 85 -16.87 -13.47 -1.75
N PRO A 86 -16.34 -12.36 -2.27
CA PRO A 86 -15.10 -12.38 -3.04
C PRO A 86 -13.96 -13.01 -2.23
N ASP A 87 -13.14 -13.83 -2.88
CA ASP A 87 -11.92 -14.41 -2.31
C ASP A 87 -10.83 -13.33 -2.33
N LEU A 88 -10.70 -12.59 -1.23
CA LEU A 88 -9.84 -11.41 -1.13
C LEU A 88 -8.43 -11.71 -0.61
N ASN A 89 -8.21 -12.87 0.01
CA ASN A 89 -6.96 -13.14 0.72
C ASN A 89 -6.54 -14.60 0.56
N ASP A 90 -5.47 -14.83 -0.18
CA ASP A 90 -4.89 -16.18 -0.37
C ASP A 90 -3.98 -16.62 0.79
N VAL A 91 -3.49 -15.68 1.60
CA VAL A 91 -2.54 -15.93 2.70
C VAL A 91 -3.10 -15.43 4.02
N GLU A 92 -3.01 -16.28 5.06
CA GLU A 92 -3.27 -15.89 6.43
C GLU A 92 -1.99 -15.36 7.07
N PHE A 93 -1.99 -14.08 7.46
CA PHE A 93 -0.88 -13.47 8.16
C PHE A 93 -1.11 -13.42 9.66
N ASP A 94 -0.02 -13.55 10.44
CA ASP A 94 -0.08 -13.52 11.90
C ASP A 94 -0.19 -12.10 12.46
N ALA A 95 0.31 -11.10 11.73
CA ALA A 95 0.23 -9.70 12.12
C ALA A 95 0.24 -8.76 10.90
N PHE A 96 -0.26 -7.54 11.12
CA PHE A 96 -0.10 -6.40 10.23
C PHE A 96 0.67 -5.31 10.98
N LEU A 97 1.74 -4.83 10.36
CA LEU A 97 2.69 -3.93 10.98
C LEU A 97 2.54 -2.51 10.43
N ALA A 98 2.80 -1.56 11.27
CA ALA A 98 2.96 -0.15 10.95
C ALA A 98 4.29 0.30 11.55
N ASN A 99 5.30 0.57 10.71
CA ASN A 99 6.67 0.87 11.12
C ASN A 99 7.21 -0.20 12.11
N ASP A 100 7.19 -1.47 11.69
CA ASP A 100 7.64 -2.66 12.45
C ASP A 100 6.87 -2.94 13.75
N ARG A 101 5.71 -2.30 13.99
CA ARG A 101 4.92 -2.44 15.21
C ARG A 101 3.47 -2.83 14.95
N THR A 102 2.87 -3.53 15.90
CA THR A 102 1.42 -3.75 15.95
C THR A 102 0.75 -2.69 16.83
N LEU A 103 -0.59 -2.65 16.84
CA LEU A 103 -1.36 -1.76 17.74
C LEU A 103 -1.30 -2.16 19.22
N ASP A 104 -0.70 -3.28 19.58
CA ASP A 104 -0.43 -3.62 20.98
C ASP A 104 0.70 -2.77 21.57
N ASP A 105 1.65 -2.35 20.74
CA ASP A 105 2.72 -1.38 21.04
C ASP A 105 2.92 -0.44 19.85
N PRO A 106 1.96 0.45 19.53
CA PRO A 106 2.01 1.26 18.33
C PRO A 106 3.08 2.36 18.41
N GLU A 107 3.58 2.77 17.26
CA GLU A 107 4.38 3.99 17.21
C GLU A 107 3.51 5.20 17.59
N VAL A 108 4.00 5.99 18.55
CA VAL A 108 3.41 7.27 18.95
C VAL A 108 4.30 8.38 18.47
N VAL A 109 3.87 9.04 17.40
CA VAL A 109 4.64 10.13 16.77
C VAL A 109 4.32 11.44 17.47
N ALA A 110 5.36 12.11 18.01
CA ALA A 110 5.22 13.43 18.59
C ALA A 110 4.93 14.47 17.50
N VAL A 111 3.86 15.23 17.67
CA VAL A 111 3.37 16.23 16.71
C VAL A 111 3.00 17.53 17.40
N GLU A 112 2.89 18.63 16.65
CA GLU A 112 2.44 19.90 17.17
C GLU A 112 0.91 19.96 17.26
N LYS A 113 0.42 20.54 18.36
CA LYS A 113 -0.99 20.84 18.56
C LYS A 113 -1.51 21.79 17.48
N GLY A 114 -2.55 21.40 16.75
CA GLY A 114 -3.08 22.18 15.63
C GLY A 114 -2.14 22.25 14.43
N GLY A 115 -1.01 21.53 14.46
CA GLY A 115 -0.02 21.50 13.39
C GLY A 115 -0.50 20.75 12.16
N ARG A 116 0.16 21.03 11.02
CA ARG A 116 -0.05 20.29 9.78
C ARG A 116 0.92 19.11 9.70
N VAL A 117 0.40 17.97 9.28
CA VAL A 117 1.19 16.75 9.08
C VAL A 117 1.01 16.26 7.65
N ARG A 118 2.11 15.94 6.98
CA ARG A 118 2.13 15.19 5.74
C ARG A 118 2.41 13.74 6.04
N LEU A 119 1.37 12.93 5.97
CA LEU A 119 1.48 11.48 6.06
C LEU A 119 2.00 10.94 4.73
N ARG A 120 3.11 10.21 4.77
CA ARG A 120 3.70 9.51 3.62
C ARG A 120 3.52 8.02 3.83
N ILE A 121 2.41 7.50 3.32
CA ILE A 121 1.98 6.13 3.56
C ILE A 121 2.44 5.24 2.42
N ILE A 122 3.06 4.12 2.75
CA ILE A 122 3.60 3.14 1.82
C ILE A 122 3.00 1.78 2.19
N ASN A 123 2.31 1.14 1.26
CA ASN A 123 1.92 -0.25 1.43
C ASN A 123 3.03 -1.15 0.87
N ALA A 124 3.87 -1.68 1.76
CA ALA A 124 4.97 -2.60 1.46
C ALA A 124 4.61 -4.06 1.77
N SER A 125 3.32 -4.36 1.95
CA SER A 125 2.84 -5.72 2.20
C SER A 125 3.05 -6.63 0.99
N ALA A 126 3.31 -7.90 1.25
CA ALA A 126 3.47 -8.92 0.22
C ALA A 126 2.15 -9.28 -0.48
N SER A 127 1.01 -9.18 0.22
CA SER A 127 -0.29 -9.64 -0.31
C SER A 127 -1.50 -8.85 0.22
N SER A 128 -1.33 -7.88 1.11
CA SER A 128 -2.44 -7.23 1.80
C SER A 128 -2.73 -5.83 1.29
N ASN A 129 -4.00 -5.54 1.04
CA ASN A 129 -4.50 -4.20 0.76
C ASN A 129 -5.08 -3.58 2.05
N TYR A 130 -5.12 -2.25 2.10
CA TYR A 130 -5.64 -1.53 3.26
C TYR A 130 -6.58 -0.40 2.88
N THR A 131 -7.49 -0.08 3.79
CA THR A 131 -8.17 1.21 3.81
C THR A 131 -7.58 2.02 4.96
N ILE A 132 -6.94 3.13 4.62
CA ILE A 132 -6.43 4.09 5.60
C ILE A 132 -7.62 4.86 6.17
N ASP A 133 -7.74 4.89 7.50
CA ASP A 133 -8.80 5.59 8.24
C ASP A 133 -8.17 6.64 9.14
N LEU A 134 -8.54 7.89 8.92
CA LEU A 134 -8.08 9.05 9.68
C LEU A 134 -8.98 9.37 10.89
N GLY A 135 -10.01 8.54 11.13
CA GLY A 135 -10.95 8.73 12.23
C GLY A 135 -11.74 10.04 12.14
N ALA A 136 -11.53 10.92 13.12
CA ALA A 136 -12.18 12.23 13.16
C ALA A 136 -11.53 13.27 12.24
N LEU A 137 -10.28 13.05 11.80
CA LEU A 137 -9.57 13.97 10.92
C LEU A 137 -10.13 13.92 9.50
N GLU A 138 -10.07 15.05 8.84
CA GLU A 138 -10.22 15.13 7.39
C GLU A 138 -8.84 15.29 6.76
N GLY A 139 -8.54 14.47 5.77
CA GLY A 139 -7.29 14.49 5.04
C GLY A 139 -7.47 14.96 3.61
N THR A 140 -6.40 15.44 3.02
CA THR A 140 -6.32 15.77 1.59
C THR A 140 -5.22 14.94 0.96
N LEU A 141 -5.59 13.99 0.09
CA LEU A 141 -4.67 13.22 -0.73
C LEU A 141 -4.07 14.15 -1.79
N ILE A 142 -2.75 14.34 -1.77
CA ILE A 142 -2.01 15.30 -2.62
C ILE A 142 -1.05 14.63 -3.59
N ALA A 143 -0.67 13.39 -3.34
CA ALA A 143 0.16 12.62 -4.26
C ALA A 143 -0.14 11.12 -4.14
N VAL A 144 -0.03 10.41 -5.26
CA VAL A 144 -0.14 8.95 -5.35
C VAL A 144 1.09 8.44 -6.09
N ASP A 145 1.70 7.36 -5.58
CA ASP A 145 2.92 6.76 -6.12
C ASP A 145 4.07 7.75 -6.30
N GLY A 146 4.13 8.73 -5.37
CA GLY A 146 5.11 9.81 -5.36
C GLY A 146 4.92 10.84 -6.48
N ASN A 147 3.78 10.87 -7.14
CA ASN A 147 3.44 11.85 -8.17
C ASN A 147 2.32 12.76 -7.67
N PRO A 148 2.44 14.09 -7.80
CA PRO A 148 1.40 15.03 -7.39
C PRO A 148 0.11 14.82 -8.20
N ILE A 149 -1.02 14.94 -7.51
CA ILE A 149 -2.36 14.88 -8.11
C ILE A 149 -3.15 16.15 -7.81
N GLU A 150 -4.26 16.37 -8.51
CA GLU A 150 -5.28 17.31 -8.07
C GLU A 150 -5.80 16.85 -6.70
N PRO A 151 -5.85 17.72 -5.68
CA PRO A 151 -6.17 17.33 -4.31
C PRO A 151 -7.54 16.67 -4.18
N LEU A 152 -7.60 15.56 -3.44
CA LEU A 152 -8.82 14.82 -3.15
C LEU A 152 -9.02 14.71 -1.62
N SER A 153 -10.08 15.32 -1.09
CA SER A 153 -10.38 15.29 0.35
C SER A 153 -11.18 14.06 0.75
N GLY A 154 -10.93 13.56 1.97
CA GLY A 154 -11.64 12.42 2.52
C GLY A 154 -11.19 12.08 3.94
N LYS A 155 -11.84 11.09 4.54
CA LYS A 155 -11.47 10.52 5.84
C LYS A 155 -10.89 9.11 5.70
N THR A 156 -11.21 8.45 4.60
CA THR A 156 -10.73 7.11 4.29
C THR A 156 -10.14 7.06 2.89
N PHE A 157 -9.03 6.33 2.74
CA PHE A 157 -8.29 6.24 1.48
C PHE A 157 -7.88 4.79 1.23
N PRO A 158 -8.45 4.13 0.20
CA PRO A 158 -7.97 2.81 -0.24
C PRO A 158 -6.51 2.87 -0.66
N LEU A 159 -5.73 1.84 -0.32
CA LEU A 159 -4.31 1.72 -0.62
C LEU A 159 -3.96 0.28 -0.97
N ALA A 160 -3.82 -0.01 -2.25
CA ALA A 160 -3.45 -1.33 -2.72
C ALA A 160 -1.95 -1.62 -2.51
N ILE A 161 -1.56 -2.88 -2.70
CA ILE A 161 -0.16 -3.34 -2.62
C ILE A 161 0.73 -2.44 -3.49
N ALA A 162 1.92 -2.10 -2.98
CA ALA A 162 2.93 -1.23 -3.58
C ALA A 162 2.50 0.21 -3.82
N GLN A 163 1.24 0.59 -3.59
CA GLN A 163 0.81 1.99 -3.67
C GLN A 163 1.39 2.84 -2.54
N ARG A 164 1.56 4.12 -2.82
CA ARG A 164 1.94 5.15 -1.85
C ARG A 164 0.92 6.27 -1.92
N ALA A 165 0.60 6.83 -0.77
CA ALA A 165 -0.31 7.95 -0.63
C ALA A 165 0.31 9.04 0.24
N ASP A 166 0.35 10.28 -0.24
CA ASP A 166 0.71 11.42 0.57
C ASP A 166 -0.57 12.17 0.95
N ILE A 167 -0.88 12.21 2.24
CA ILE A 167 -2.11 12.80 2.77
C ILE A 167 -1.75 13.94 3.72
N MET A 168 -2.26 15.14 3.45
CA MET A 168 -2.16 16.28 4.36
C MET A 168 -3.31 16.22 5.36
N VAL A 169 -2.97 16.35 6.64
CA VAL A 169 -3.94 16.48 7.74
C VAL A 169 -3.60 17.68 8.61
N THR A 170 -4.60 18.28 9.24
CA THR A 170 -4.42 19.26 10.31
C THR A 170 -4.88 18.65 11.63
N LEU A 171 -4.01 18.69 12.63
CA LEU A 171 -4.31 18.08 13.92
C LEU A 171 -5.30 18.93 14.74
N PRO A 172 -6.00 18.31 15.72
CA PRO A 172 -6.92 19.01 16.58
C PRO A 172 -6.23 20.10 17.39
N SER A 173 -6.86 21.27 17.46
CA SER A 173 -6.36 22.41 18.26
C SER A 173 -6.60 22.26 19.76
N ASP A 174 -7.39 21.28 20.20
CA ASP A 174 -7.60 20.95 21.60
C ASP A 174 -6.42 20.13 22.21
N GLY A 175 -5.53 19.61 21.36
CA GLY A 175 -4.38 18.80 21.78
C GLY A 175 -4.69 17.32 21.98
N SER A 176 -5.83 16.83 21.51
CA SER A 176 -6.13 15.41 21.50
C SER A 176 -5.21 14.63 20.53
N ALA A 177 -4.92 13.37 20.88
CA ALA A 177 -4.22 12.46 20.00
C ALA A 177 -5.16 11.97 18.88
N ALA A 178 -4.59 11.69 17.72
CA ALA A 178 -5.30 11.17 16.56
C ALA A 178 -4.64 9.87 16.06
N ALA A 179 -5.44 8.83 15.84
CA ALA A 179 -4.96 7.60 15.24
C ALA A 179 -5.06 7.67 13.72
N VAL A 180 -4.06 7.14 13.05
CA VAL A 180 -4.07 6.83 11.62
C VAL A 180 -4.04 5.32 11.50
N LEU A 181 -5.18 4.73 11.13
CA LEU A 181 -5.36 3.29 11.12
C LEU A 181 -5.36 2.75 9.68
N ALA A 182 -4.88 1.54 9.51
CA ALA A 182 -4.91 0.79 8.27
C ALA A 182 -5.72 -0.49 8.49
N HIS A 183 -6.95 -0.51 7.98
CA HIS A 183 -7.84 -1.67 8.05
C HIS A 183 -7.50 -2.62 6.89
N CYS A 184 -7.14 -3.86 7.22
CA CYS A 184 -6.82 -4.87 6.21
C CYS A 184 -8.10 -5.31 5.49
N GLU A 185 -8.07 -5.29 4.14
CA GLU A 185 -9.16 -5.73 3.29
C GLU A 185 -9.61 -7.16 3.61
N GLY A 186 -10.90 -7.37 3.80
CA GLY A 186 -11.49 -8.69 4.08
C GLY A 186 -11.03 -9.34 5.38
N ARG A 187 -10.42 -8.59 6.31
CA ARG A 187 -9.94 -9.08 7.62
C ARG A 187 -10.45 -8.21 8.76
N LYS A 188 -10.65 -8.81 9.92
CA LYS A 188 -10.99 -8.10 11.15
C LYS A 188 -9.76 -7.51 11.86
N MET A 189 -8.65 -7.38 11.17
CA MET A 189 -7.39 -6.89 11.71
C MET A 189 -7.05 -5.54 11.11
N ARG A 190 -6.35 -4.75 11.90
CA ARG A 190 -5.82 -3.44 11.51
C ARG A 190 -4.49 -3.17 12.18
N SER A 191 -3.74 -2.26 11.60
CA SER A 191 -2.53 -1.69 12.17
C SER A 191 -2.60 -0.16 12.14
N GLY A 192 -1.54 0.55 12.50
CA GLY A 192 -1.50 2.00 12.41
C GLY A 192 -0.56 2.64 13.42
N ILE A 193 -0.54 3.97 13.38
CA ILE A 193 0.26 4.85 14.25
C ILE A 193 -0.63 5.84 14.98
N ILE A 194 -0.09 6.49 16.01
CA ILE A 194 -0.78 7.51 16.77
C ILE A 194 -0.02 8.82 16.69
N LEU A 195 -0.68 9.87 16.23
CA LEU A 195 -0.17 11.23 16.23
C LEU A 195 -0.56 11.88 17.56
N ALA A 196 0.41 12.20 18.41
CA ALA A 196 0.13 12.70 19.75
C ALA A 196 0.90 14.00 20.04
N PRO A 197 0.21 15.12 20.26
CA PRO A 197 0.80 16.30 20.84
C PRO A 197 1.38 16.02 22.24
N LYS A 198 2.36 16.83 22.66
CA LYS A 198 2.97 16.67 23.99
C LYS A 198 1.90 16.75 25.09
N GLY A 199 1.85 15.72 25.91
CA GLY A 199 0.91 15.59 27.03
C GLY A 199 -0.48 15.07 26.65
N ALA A 200 -0.73 14.71 25.39
CA ALA A 200 -1.95 14.06 24.98
C ALA A 200 -2.09 12.67 25.63
N THR A 201 -3.32 12.31 25.96
CA THR A 201 -3.62 10.93 26.39
C THR A 201 -3.72 10.02 25.16
N VAL A 202 -2.93 8.97 25.15
CA VAL A 202 -2.97 7.93 24.11
C VAL A 202 -3.86 6.80 24.59
N ALA A 203 -4.99 6.61 23.94
CA ALA A 203 -5.89 5.50 24.23
C ALA A 203 -5.35 4.19 23.61
N LYS A 204 -5.53 3.07 24.29
CA LYS A 204 -5.25 1.75 23.72
C LYS A 204 -6.27 1.46 22.61
N ILE A 205 -5.77 1.08 21.44
CA ILE A 205 -6.59 0.72 20.29
C ILE A 205 -6.47 -0.79 20.06
N ALA A 206 -7.60 -1.46 19.92
CA ALA A 206 -7.60 -2.90 19.66
C ALA A 206 -7.10 -3.21 18.23
N THR A 207 -6.27 -4.23 18.10
CA THR A 207 -5.80 -4.75 16.80
C THR A 207 -6.95 -5.37 16.00
N MET A 208 -7.91 -5.99 16.69
CA MET A 208 -9.09 -6.60 16.08
C MET A 208 -10.27 -5.62 16.05
N THR A 209 -11.10 -5.76 15.03
CA THR A 209 -12.37 -5.03 14.86
C THR A 209 -13.56 -5.99 14.81
N ASP A 210 -14.77 -5.48 15.01
CA ASP A 210 -16.00 -6.29 14.93
C ASP A 210 -16.36 -6.66 13.48
N SER A 211 -16.01 -5.78 12.52
CA SER A 211 -16.25 -5.96 11.09
C SER A 211 -14.94 -6.12 10.32
N GLU A 212 -15.01 -6.78 9.18
CA GLU A 212 -13.90 -6.87 8.23
C GLU A 212 -13.61 -5.52 7.59
N GLY A 213 -12.35 -5.30 7.24
CA GLY A 213 -11.95 -4.13 6.44
C GLY A 213 -12.64 -4.16 5.08
N PRO A 214 -13.04 -2.99 4.57
CA PRO A 214 -13.83 -2.89 3.34
C PRO A 214 -13.04 -3.37 2.12
N GLU A 215 -13.77 -3.95 1.16
CA GLU A 215 -13.22 -4.28 -0.16
C GLU A 215 -12.74 -3.02 -0.89
N ILE A 216 -11.57 -3.11 -1.51
CA ILE A 216 -10.99 -2.02 -2.28
C ILE A 216 -11.49 -2.07 -3.70
N GLY A 217 -12.31 -1.07 -4.05
CA GLY A 217 -12.78 -0.84 -5.41
C GLY A 217 -11.97 0.23 -6.14
N LEU A 218 -12.40 0.58 -7.34
CA LEU A 218 -11.75 1.60 -8.19
C LEU A 218 -12.30 3.03 -8.00
N ALA A 219 -13.14 3.26 -6.98
CA ALA A 219 -13.84 4.54 -6.84
C ALA A 219 -12.88 5.72 -6.62
N GLN A 220 -11.78 5.53 -5.91
CA GLN A 220 -10.75 6.54 -5.72
C GLN A 220 -9.96 6.76 -7.02
N GLU A 221 -9.45 5.70 -7.64
CA GLU A 221 -8.64 5.76 -8.87
C GLU A 221 -9.36 6.48 -10.01
N LEU A 222 -10.66 6.28 -10.15
CA LEU A 222 -11.47 6.96 -11.16
C LEU A 222 -11.56 8.47 -10.95
N GLN A 223 -11.31 8.97 -9.75
CA GLN A 223 -11.29 10.39 -9.42
C GLN A 223 -9.90 11.02 -9.55
N LEU A 224 -8.83 10.23 -9.49
CA LEU A 224 -7.47 10.75 -9.54
C LEU A 224 -7.18 11.46 -10.87
N ARG A 225 -6.53 12.61 -10.76
CA ARG A 225 -6.05 13.41 -11.91
C ARG A 225 -4.62 13.86 -11.60
N ALA A 226 -3.72 13.67 -12.55
CA ALA A 226 -2.35 14.17 -12.40
C ALA A 226 -2.33 15.69 -12.35
N ALA A 227 -1.62 16.29 -11.38
CA ALA A 227 -1.44 17.75 -11.30
C ALA A 227 -0.72 18.31 -12.54
N ALA A 228 0.15 17.51 -13.16
CA ALA A 228 0.82 17.83 -14.41
C ALA A 228 0.60 16.68 -15.42
N PRO A 229 -0.55 16.65 -16.13
CA PRO A 229 -0.85 15.59 -17.08
C PRO A 229 0.12 15.60 -18.27
N LEU A 230 0.49 14.42 -18.73
CA LEU A 230 1.30 14.28 -19.93
C LEU A 230 0.52 14.78 -21.16
N ALA A 231 1.22 15.45 -22.07
CA ALA A 231 0.65 15.84 -23.35
C ALA A 231 0.17 14.61 -24.13
N ALA A 232 -1.04 14.70 -24.68
CA ALA A 232 -1.58 13.63 -25.50
C ALA A 232 -0.66 13.34 -26.71
N LYS A 233 -0.41 12.08 -26.95
CA LYS A 233 0.42 11.61 -28.06
C LYS A 233 -0.33 10.57 -28.87
N LYS A 234 -0.19 10.63 -30.19
CA LYS A 234 -0.81 9.64 -31.08
C LYS A 234 -0.13 8.28 -30.86
N THR A 235 -0.93 7.24 -30.60
CA THR A 235 -0.44 5.86 -30.52
C THR A 235 0.09 5.43 -31.91
N GLN A 236 1.32 4.97 -31.97
CA GLN A 236 1.96 4.47 -33.18
C GLN A 236 1.89 2.95 -33.27
N ARG A 237 1.91 2.26 -32.14
CA ARG A 237 1.88 0.80 -32.06
C ARG A 237 1.03 0.33 -30.90
N ARG A 238 0.25 -0.72 -31.12
CA ARG A 238 -0.45 -1.46 -30.07
C ARG A 238 0.17 -2.83 -29.93
N ILE A 239 0.43 -3.25 -28.71
CA ILE A 239 1.01 -4.54 -28.37
C ILE A 239 0.01 -5.24 -27.44
N PRO A 240 -0.77 -6.21 -27.92
CA PRO A 240 -1.65 -6.99 -27.08
C PRO A 240 -0.84 -7.86 -26.13
N VAL A 241 -1.10 -7.74 -24.84
CA VAL A 241 -0.52 -8.57 -23.78
C VAL A 241 -1.67 -9.25 -23.06
N HIS A 242 -1.64 -10.57 -22.98
CA HIS A 242 -2.66 -11.34 -22.29
C HIS A 242 -2.18 -11.65 -20.87
N LEU A 243 -2.96 -11.24 -19.87
CA LEU A 243 -2.73 -11.67 -18.50
C LEU A 243 -3.37 -13.05 -18.34
N THR A 244 -2.56 -14.07 -18.18
CA THR A 244 -2.99 -15.45 -18.02
C THR A 244 -2.46 -16.04 -16.71
N GLY A 245 -3.16 -17.02 -16.18
CA GLY A 245 -2.74 -17.67 -14.94
C GLY A 245 -3.75 -18.70 -14.46
N SER A 246 -3.41 -19.35 -13.36
CA SER A 246 -4.26 -20.34 -12.72
C SER A 246 -4.07 -20.31 -11.22
N MET A 247 -5.16 -20.08 -10.49
CA MET A 247 -5.22 -20.19 -9.03
C MET A 247 -4.85 -21.61 -8.54
N SER A 248 -5.09 -22.64 -9.34
CA SER A 248 -4.77 -24.02 -8.96
C SER A 248 -3.28 -24.35 -9.00
N SER A 249 -2.51 -23.70 -9.89
CA SER A 249 -1.06 -23.87 -9.99
C SER A 249 -0.29 -22.70 -9.40
N TYR A 250 -0.97 -21.58 -9.16
CA TYR A 250 -0.40 -20.31 -8.70
C TYR A 250 0.75 -19.82 -9.59
N ILE A 251 0.52 -19.92 -10.91
CA ILE A 251 1.47 -19.50 -11.95
C ILE A 251 0.79 -18.47 -12.84
N TRP A 252 1.46 -17.36 -13.05
CA TRP A 252 0.98 -16.21 -13.83
C TRP A 252 1.91 -15.94 -15.00
N ASN A 253 1.36 -15.54 -16.15
CA ASN A 253 2.10 -15.23 -17.35
C ASN A 253 1.55 -14.01 -18.08
N MET A 254 2.37 -13.37 -18.88
CA MET A 254 2.01 -12.24 -19.72
C MET A 254 2.49 -12.48 -21.17
N PRO A 255 1.93 -13.46 -21.88
CA PRO A 255 2.31 -13.68 -23.27
C PRO A 255 1.92 -12.50 -24.14
N ILE A 256 2.81 -12.16 -25.07
CA ILE A 256 2.59 -11.13 -26.09
C ILE A 256 2.10 -11.82 -27.36
N GLU A 257 0.98 -11.36 -27.88
CA GLU A 257 0.38 -11.93 -29.07
C GLU A 257 1.34 -11.86 -30.27
N GLY A 258 1.50 -12.98 -30.97
CA GLY A 258 2.34 -13.09 -32.19
C GLY A 258 3.85 -13.15 -31.98
N GLN A 259 4.33 -13.20 -30.73
CA GLN A 259 5.79 -13.18 -30.46
C GLN A 259 6.37 -14.50 -29.90
N GLY A 260 5.59 -15.58 -29.80
CA GLY A 260 6.10 -16.90 -29.39
C GLY A 260 6.94 -16.90 -28.11
N GLY A 261 6.63 -16.04 -27.14
CA GLY A 261 7.38 -15.91 -25.88
C GLY A 261 8.58 -14.95 -25.94
N MET A 262 8.85 -14.32 -27.07
CA MET A 262 9.90 -13.30 -27.20
C MET A 262 9.45 -11.96 -26.62
N PRO A 263 10.33 -11.15 -25.98
CA PRO A 263 9.99 -9.84 -25.50
C PRO A 263 9.61 -8.87 -26.63
N ALA A 264 8.70 -7.94 -26.36
CA ALA A 264 8.37 -6.88 -27.30
C ALA A 264 9.57 -5.95 -27.49
N VAL A 265 10.05 -5.83 -28.71
CA VAL A 265 11.10 -4.87 -29.06
C VAL A 265 10.45 -3.56 -29.50
N VAL A 266 10.72 -2.48 -28.78
CA VAL A 266 10.32 -1.12 -29.12
C VAL A 266 11.57 -0.24 -29.21
N SER A 267 11.66 0.59 -30.27
CA SER A 267 12.72 1.58 -30.32
C SER A 267 12.40 2.79 -29.43
N ALA A 268 13.42 3.51 -28.98
CA ALA A 268 13.24 4.71 -28.13
C ALA A 268 12.39 5.83 -28.78
N GLN A 269 12.21 5.78 -30.09
CA GLN A 269 11.39 6.74 -30.85
C GLN A 269 9.94 6.26 -31.06
N GLN A 270 9.63 4.99 -30.81
CA GLN A 270 8.27 4.44 -30.89
C GLN A 270 7.49 4.76 -29.59
N ARG A 271 6.21 5.08 -29.74
CA ARG A 271 5.31 5.45 -28.65
C ARG A 271 4.00 4.70 -28.75
#